data_7363ac8a21d6bd308c178a704e647110
#
_entry.id   7363ac8a21d6bd308c178a704e647110
#
_cell.length_a   1.000
_cell.length_b   1.000
_cell.length_c   1.000
_cell.angle_alpha   90.00
_cell.angle_beta   90.00
_cell.angle_gamma   90.00
#
_symmetry.space_group_name_H-M   'P 1'
#
loop_
_entity.id
_entity.type
_entity.pdbx_description
1 polymer ?
#
loop_
_entity_poly.entity_id
_entity_poly.type
_entity_poly.pdbx_seq_one_letter_code
_entity_poly.pdbx_strand_id
1 'polypeptide(L)'
;MTATTPPTPRHSRSGSGNTAPSQESLRSTVSTVIQATRLTLKEAGIEEAPLEGEVLVRHVAGIDRASLYSDPDRAFSYAEARQLATLVARRCKREPLPYILGHWEFYGLDYIVNPAVLIPRPETETLVEEALIFALPMAQGNRPITIADVGTGSG
;
A
#
# COMPACT_ATOMS: atom_id res chain seq x y z
N MET A 1 71.53 -49.05 23.33
CA MET A 1 71.26 -47.63 23.33
C MET A 1 69.95 -47.41 22.54
N THR A 2 68.86 -47.39 23.18
CA THR A 2 67.50 -47.26 22.62
C THR A 2 67.03 -45.86 22.80
N ALA A 3 66.82 -45.12 21.74
CA ALA A 3 66.27 -43.76 21.74
C ALA A 3 64.75 -43.80 21.72
N THR A 4 64.16 -43.30 22.77
CA THR A 4 62.69 -43.15 22.92
C THR A 4 62.26 -41.82 22.37
N THR A 5 61.37 -41.85 21.39
CA THR A 5 60.73 -40.67 20.79
C THR A 5 59.52 -40.26 21.67
N PRO A 6 59.33 -38.98 22.00
CA PRO A 6 58.16 -38.51 22.76
C PRO A 6 56.95 -38.31 21.85
N PRO A 7 55.71 -38.44 22.36
CA PRO A 7 54.49 -38.29 21.59
C PRO A 7 54.11 -36.82 21.35
N THR A 8 53.62 -36.56 20.11
CA THR A 8 53.12 -35.26 19.66
C THR A 8 51.76 -34.89 20.31
N PRO A 9 51.54 -33.65 20.74
CA PRO A 9 50.27 -33.23 21.31
C PRO A 9 49.18 -33.06 20.23
N ARG A 10 48.01 -33.68 20.42
CA ARG A 10 46.81 -33.50 19.64
C ARG A 10 46.24 -32.11 19.84
N HIS A 11 46.25 -31.25 18.83
CA HIS A 11 45.48 -30.02 18.79
C HIS A 11 44.01 -30.37 18.61
N SER A 12 43.21 -30.15 19.63
CA SER A 12 41.76 -30.08 19.58
C SER A 12 41.33 -28.76 18.91
N ARG A 13 40.87 -28.84 17.66
CA ARG A 13 40.19 -27.71 17.01
C ARG A 13 38.79 -27.61 17.58
N SER A 14 38.55 -26.68 18.49
CA SER A 14 37.23 -26.22 18.80
C SER A 14 36.74 -25.34 17.63
N GLY A 15 35.90 -25.91 16.80
CA GLY A 15 35.17 -25.16 15.77
C GLY A 15 34.09 -24.31 16.45
N SER A 16 34.36 -23.03 16.68
CA SER A 16 33.28 -22.07 16.92
C SER A 16 32.55 -21.85 15.61
N GLY A 17 31.41 -22.52 15.47
CA GLY A 17 30.47 -22.28 14.39
C GLY A 17 29.90 -20.88 14.52
N ASN A 18 30.50 -19.93 13.85
CA ASN A 18 29.91 -18.62 13.61
C ASN A 18 28.84 -18.81 12.54
N THR A 19 27.64 -19.22 12.96
CA THR A 19 26.46 -19.27 12.08
C THR A 19 26.03 -17.84 11.83
N ALA A 20 26.46 -17.27 10.71
CA ALA A 20 25.89 -16.04 10.22
C ALA A 20 24.37 -16.23 10.12
N PRO A 21 23.55 -15.23 10.55
CA PRO A 21 22.10 -15.36 10.44
C PRO A 21 21.75 -15.57 8.96
N SER A 22 21.04 -16.66 8.71
CA SER A 22 20.59 -17.05 7.39
C SER A 22 19.86 -15.87 6.75
N GLN A 23 20.17 -15.56 5.49
CA GLN A 23 19.51 -14.46 4.73
C GLN A 23 17.98 -14.63 4.61
N GLU A 24 17.45 -15.76 5.00
CA GLU A 24 16.02 -16.06 5.11
C GLU A 24 15.30 -15.30 6.24
N SER A 25 16.04 -14.83 7.25
CA SER A 25 15.49 -14.12 8.43
C SER A 25 15.13 -12.65 8.18
N LEU A 26 15.33 -12.11 6.98
CA LEU A 26 15.09 -10.70 6.63
C LEU A 26 14.05 -10.51 5.51
N ARG A 27 13.26 -11.53 5.19
CA ARG A 27 12.17 -11.36 4.23
C ARG A 27 10.98 -10.70 4.93
N SER A 28 10.76 -9.41 4.68
CA SER A 28 9.56 -8.73 5.10
C SER A 28 8.36 -9.37 4.40
N THR A 29 7.33 -9.73 5.16
CA THR A 29 6.07 -10.22 4.62
C THR A 29 5.08 -9.07 4.51
N VAL A 30 4.03 -9.26 3.69
CA VAL A 30 2.95 -8.28 3.56
C VAL A 30 2.37 -7.93 4.92
N SER A 31 2.13 -8.92 5.80
CA SER A 31 1.59 -8.69 7.13
C SER A 31 2.51 -7.83 8.02
N THR A 32 3.81 -8.11 8.02
CA THR A 32 4.78 -7.33 8.81
C THR A 32 4.90 -5.90 8.30
N VAL A 33 4.89 -5.71 6.98
CA VAL A 33 4.97 -4.39 6.34
C VAL A 33 3.72 -3.56 6.61
N ILE A 34 2.52 -4.16 6.58
CA ILE A 34 1.28 -3.46 6.95
C ILE A 34 1.35 -2.94 8.38
N GLN A 35 1.79 -3.77 9.33
CA GLN A 35 1.87 -3.36 10.73
C GLN A 35 2.87 -2.20 10.92
N ALA A 36 4.04 -2.29 10.31
CA ALA A 36 5.04 -1.22 10.35
C ALA A 36 4.50 0.08 9.72
N THR A 37 3.82 0.00 8.58
CA THR A 37 3.22 1.15 7.91
C THR A 37 2.15 1.81 8.76
N ARG A 38 1.24 1.03 9.35
CA ARG A 38 0.19 1.52 10.26
C ARG A 38 0.78 2.25 11.44
N LEU A 39 1.84 1.71 12.05
CA LEU A 39 2.52 2.34 13.18
C LEU A 39 3.14 3.68 12.77
N THR A 40 3.88 3.72 11.67
CA THR A 40 4.51 4.94 11.16
C THR A 40 3.48 6.05 10.88
N LEU A 41 2.36 5.71 10.23
CA LEU A 41 1.28 6.66 9.96
C LEU A 41 0.61 7.15 11.24
N LYS A 42 0.40 6.25 12.22
CA LYS A 42 -0.17 6.59 13.53
C LYS A 42 0.74 7.55 14.30
N GLU A 43 2.04 7.29 14.33
CA GLU A 43 3.04 8.17 14.96
C GLU A 43 3.09 9.55 14.30
N ALA A 44 2.85 9.61 12.98
CA ALA A 44 2.68 10.87 12.25
C ALA A 44 1.32 11.54 12.52
N GLY A 45 0.44 10.97 13.36
CA GLY A 45 -0.87 11.51 13.70
C GLY A 45 -1.89 11.41 12.56
N ILE A 46 -1.81 10.40 11.71
CA ILE A 46 -2.83 10.08 10.72
C ILE A 46 -3.94 9.28 11.43
N GLU A 47 -5.15 9.81 11.44
CA GLU A 47 -6.29 9.22 12.17
C GLU A 47 -6.69 7.86 11.58
N GLU A 48 -6.75 7.76 10.26
CA GLU A 48 -7.11 6.56 9.51
C GLU A 48 -5.92 5.63 9.22
N ALA A 49 -4.84 5.73 10.03
CA ALA A 49 -3.61 4.95 9.83
C ALA A 49 -3.82 3.44 9.59
N PRO A 50 -4.77 2.74 10.27
CA PRO A 50 -5.03 1.34 10.01
C PRO A 50 -5.53 1.04 8.60
N LEU A 51 -6.44 1.87 8.08
CA LEU A 51 -7.01 1.75 6.75
C LEU A 51 -6.02 2.21 5.68
N GLU A 52 -5.44 3.38 5.84
CA GLU A 52 -4.51 3.97 4.87
C GLU A 52 -3.23 3.14 4.72
N GLY A 53 -2.72 2.54 5.80
CA GLY A 53 -1.59 1.62 5.76
C GLY A 53 -1.87 0.38 4.91
N GLU A 54 -3.08 -0.19 5.02
CA GLU A 54 -3.52 -1.30 4.17
C GLU A 54 -3.61 -0.87 2.70
N VAL A 55 -4.24 0.27 2.42
CA VAL A 55 -4.41 0.79 1.06
C VAL A 55 -3.06 1.01 0.39
N LEU A 56 -2.10 1.65 1.07
CA LEU A 56 -0.77 1.91 0.53
C LEU A 56 0.00 0.63 0.22
N VAL A 57 -0.05 -0.36 1.10
CA VAL A 57 0.62 -1.65 0.87
C VAL A 57 -0.01 -2.38 -0.30
N ARG A 58 -1.35 -2.43 -0.38
CA ARG A 58 -2.05 -3.05 -1.51
C ARG A 58 -1.75 -2.37 -2.83
N HIS A 59 -1.71 -1.05 -2.85
CA HIS A 59 -1.39 -0.26 -4.04
C HIS A 59 0.01 -0.61 -4.57
N VAL A 60 1.02 -0.67 -3.70
CA VAL A 60 2.39 -1.01 -4.09
C VAL A 60 2.53 -2.47 -4.50
N ALA A 61 1.88 -3.38 -3.78
CA ALA A 61 1.93 -4.82 -4.06
C ALA A 61 1.08 -5.23 -5.29
N GLY A 62 0.22 -4.33 -5.79
CA GLY A 62 -0.69 -4.63 -6.91
C GLY A 62 -1.70 -5.73 -6.58
N ILE A 63 -2.17 -5.81 -5.33
CA ILE A 63 -3.09 -6.85 -4.86
C ILE A 63 -4.41 -6.25 -4.37
N ASP A 64 -5.47 -7.02 -4.51
CA ASP A 64 -6.76 -6.68 -3.94
C ASP A 64 -6.84 -7.03 -2.43
N ARG A 65 -7.95 -6.67 -1.81
CA ARG A 65 -8.15 -6.91 -0.38
C ARG A 65 -8.27 -8.40 -0.05
N ALA A 66 -8.88 -9.18 -0.92
CA ALA A 66 -9.04 -10.62 -0.71
C ALA A 66 -7.68 -11.33 -0.75
N SER A 67 -6.84 -11.00 -1.73
CA SER A 67 -5.48 -11.51 -1.87
C SER A 67 -4.59 -11.16 -0.67
N LEU A 68 -4.74 -9.94 -0.14
CA LEU A 68 -4.00 -9.52 1.05
C LEU A 68 -4.27 -10.42 2.27
N TYR A 69 -5.53 -10.81 2.48
CA TYR A 69 -5.91 -11.63 3.63
C TYR A 69 -5.74 -13.13 3.39
N SER A 70 -5.72 -13.58 2.13
CA SER A 70 -5.51 -14.99 1.79
C SER A 70 -4.04 -15.41 1.82
N ASP A 71 -3.11 -14.47 1.60
CA ASP A 71 -1.66 -14.73 1.62
C ASP A 71 -0.90 -13.63 2.40
N PRO A 72 -1.08 -13.57 3.73
CA PRO A 72 -0.42 -12.55 4.57
C PRO A 72 1.10 -12.72 4.65
N ASP A 73 1.60 -13.93 4.36
CA ASP A 73 3.02 -14.28 4.40
C ASP A 73 3.73 -14.08 3.04
N ARG A 74 2.99 -13.61 2.02
CA ARG A 74 3.58 -13.20 0.74
C ARG A 74 4.81 -12.33 0.99
N ALA A 75 5.93 -12.68 0.37
CA ALA A 75 7.15 -11.91 0.45
C ALA A 75 6.95 -10.50 -0.16
N PHE A 76 7.40 -9.50 0.56
CA PHE A 76 7.42 -8.11 0.12
C PHE A 76 8.84 -7.78 -0.36
N SER A 77 8.99 -7.48 -1.63
CA SER A 77 10.30 -7.28 -2.27
C SER A 77 10.95 -5.96 -1.82
N TYR A 78 12.26 -5.88 -1.99
CA TYR A 78 13.00 -4.63 -1.71
C TYR A 78 12.52 -3.44 -2.58
N ALA A 79 12.15 -3.70 -3.84
CA ALA A 79 11.61 -2.67 -4.73
C ALA A 79 10.27 -2.14 -4.22
N GLU A 80 9.35 -3.04 -3.83
CA GLU A 80 8.08 -2.68 -3.22
C GLU A 80 8.30 -1.89 -1.91
N ALA A 81 9.22 -2.33 -1.06
CA ALA A 81 9.54 -1.63 0.19
C ALA A 81 10.05 -0.20 -0.03
N ARG A 82 10.91 0.00 -1.03
CA ARG A 82 11.39 1.35 -1.40
C ARG A 82 10.27 2.23 -1.91
N GLN A 83 9.41 1.71 -2.78
CA GLN A 83 8.25 2.44 -3.30
C GLN A 83 7.32 2.82 -2.15
N LEU A 84 6.96 1.87 -1.30
CA LEU A 84 6.11 2.11 -0.14
C LEU A 84 6.67 3.19 0.79
N ALA A 85 7.97 3.13 1.11
CA ALA A 85 8.62 4.14 1.94
C ALA A 85 8.46 5.56 1.38
N THR A 86 8.54 5.71 0.05
CA THR A 86 8.32 7.00 -0.62
C THR A 86 6.88 7.49 -0.45
N LEU A 87 5.89 6.61 -0.64
CA LEU A 87 4.47 6.96 -0.48
C LEU A 87 4.12 7.29 0.98
N VAL A 88 4.61 6.50 1.92
CA VAL A 88 4.43 6.75 3.36
C VAL A 88 5.05 8.08 3.77
N ALA A 89 6.25 8.41 3.28
CA ALA A 89 6.89 9.69 3.57
C ALA A 89 6.08 10.89 3.04
N ARG A 90 5.44 10.77 1.86
CA ARG A 90 4.52 11.77 1.32
C ARG A 90 3.29 11.92 2.24
N ARG A 91 2.70 10.80 2.66
CA ARG A 91 1.52 10.82 3.53
C ARG A 91 1.81 11.40 4.92
N CYS A 92 2.96 11.10 5.49
CA CYS A 92 3.42 11.71 6.75
C CYS A 92 3.58 13.23 6.66
N LYS A 93 3.84 13.78 5.46
CA LYS A 93 3.81 15.22 5.18
C LYS A 93 2.42 15.79 4.94
N ARG A 94 1.36 15.01 5.23
CA ARG A 94 -0.05 15.38 5.07
C ARG A 94 -0.53 15.49 3.62
N GLU A 95 0.22 14.99 2.64
CA GLU A 95 -0.30 14.89 1.29
C GLU A 95 -1.54 13.98 1.27
N PRO A 96 -2.65 14.40 0.65
CA PRO A 96 -3.87 13.59 0.58
C PRO A 96 -3.63 12.21 -0.07
N LEU A 97 -4.18 11.16 0.54
CA LEU A 97 -4.03 9.79 0.04
C LEU A 97 -4.41 9.62 -1.44
N PRO A 98 -5.53 10.19 -1.95
CA PRO A 98 -5.88 10.10 -3.36
C PRO A 98 -4.79 10.66 -4.30
N TYR A 99 -4.13 11.75 -3.95
CA TYR A 99 -3.04 12.30 -4.77
C TYR A 99 -1.77 11.44 -4.73
N ILE A 100 -1.55 10.71 -3.63
CA ILE A 100 -0.46 9.74 -3.52
C ILE A 100 -0.71 8.53 -4.42
N LEU A 101 -1.96 8.06 -4.45
CA LEU A 101 -2.38 6.92 -5.28
C LEU A 101 -2.50 7.30 -6.77
N GLY A 102 -2.84 8.57 -7.07
CA GLY A 102 -3.07 9.07 -8.42
C GLY A 102 -4.49 8.78 -8.96
N HIS A 103 -5.33 8.14 -8.16
CA HIS A 103 -6.70 7.83 -8.51
C HIS A 103 -7.60 7.79 -7.28
N TRP A 104 -8.92 7.94 -7.48
CA TRP A 104 -9.92 7.89 -6.42
C TRP A 104 -11.25 7.39 -6.95
N GLU A 105 -11.89 6.53 -6.18
CA GLU A 105 -13.23 6.04 -6.51
C GLU A 105 -14.28 7.10 -6.17
N PHE A 106 -15.23 7.32 -7.08
CA PHE A 106 -16.39 8.17 -6.89
C PHE A 106 -17.55 7.60 -7.69
N TYR A 107 -18.68 7.38 -7.06
CA TYR A 107 -19.90 6.81 -7.63
C TYR A 107 -19.66 5.48 -8.39
N GLY A 108 -18.83 4.61 -7.84
CA GLY A 108 -18.46 3.32 -8.43
C GLY A 108 -17.52 3.40 -9.65
N LEU A 109 -17.02 4.58 -10.00
CA LEU A 109 -16.05 4.80 -11.07
C LEU A 109 -14.69 5.21 -10.52
N ASP A 110 -13.62 4.79 -11.18
CA ASP A 110 -12.25 5.15 -10.81
C ASP A 110 -11.78 6.37 -11.60
N TYR A 111 -11.53 7.47 -10.90
CA TYR A 111 -11.12 8.75 -11.48
C TYR A 111 -9.62 9.01 -11.27
N ILE A 112 -8.95 9.51 -12.29
CA ILE A 112 -7.57 10.00 -12.17
C ILE A 112 -7.58 11.33 -11.41
N VAL A 113 -6.85 11.40 -10.31
CA VAL A 113 -6.73 12.62 -9.51
C VAL A 113 -5.27 13.01 -9.29
N ASN A 114 -5.02 14.32 -9.26
CA ASN A 114 -3.72 14.90 -8.94
C ASN A 114 -3.93 16.29 -8.31
N PRO A 115 -2.88 16.97 -7.84
CA PRO A 115 -3.03 18.29 -7.19
C PRO A 115 -3.66 19.41 -8.04
N ALA A 116 -3.86 19.19 -9.34
CA ALA A 116 -4.52 20.16 -10.22
C ALA A 116 -6.06 20.09 -10.18
N VAL A 117 -6.63 19.03 -9.59
CA VAL A 117 -8.07 18.82 -9.49
C VAL A 117 -8.49 18.59 -8.04
N LEU A 118 -9.73 18.97 -7.71
CA LEU A 118 -10.31 18.65 -6.43
C LEU A 118 -10.60 17.15 -6.34
N ILE A 119 -10.24 16.54 -5.21
CA ILE A 119 -10.63 15.14 -4.92
C ILE A 119 -12.16 15.09 -4.81
N PRO A 120 -12.85 14.24 -5.59
CA PRO A 120 -14.28 14.08 -5.50
C PRO A 120 -14.74 13.81 -4.06
N ARG A 121 -15.80 14.49 -3.65
CA ARG A 121 -16.34 14.37 -2.29
C ARG A 121 -17.53 13.42 -2.26
N PRO A 122 -17.65 12.55 -1.25
CA PRO A 122 -18.80 11.63 -1.12
C PRO A 122 -20.15 12.33 -1.17
N GLU A 123 -20.25 13.55 -0.60
CA GLU A 123 -21.48 14.33 -0.58
C GLU A 123 -21.95 14.72 -2.00
N THR A 124 -21.03 14.78 -2.97
CA THR A 124 -21.34 15.07 -4.37
C THR A 124 -22.04 13.91 -5.07
N GLU A 125 -21.94 12.69 -4.55
CA GLU A 125 -22.69 11.53 -5.06
C GLU A 125 -24.20 11.74 -4.98
N THR A 126 -24.69 12.43 -3.94
CA THR A 126 -26.10 12.82 -3.83
C THR A 126 -26.56 13.72 -5.00
N LEU A 127 -25.67 14.62 -5.47
CA LEU A 127 -25.99 15.46 -6.62
C LEU A 127 -26.12 14.61 -7.89
N VAL A 128 -25.27 13.60 -8.07
CA VAL A 128 -25.36 12.67 -9.18
C VAL A 128 -26.66 11.87 -9.12
N GLU A 129 -27.04 11.37 -7.94
CA GLU A 129 -28.30 10.65 -7.73
C GLU A 129 -29.50 11.51 -8.10
N GLU A 130 -29.56 12.73 -7.62
CA GLU A 130 -30.65 13.66 -7.95
C GLU A 130 -30.70 13.98 -9.46
N ALA A 131 -29.56 14.20 -10.09
CA ALA A 131 -29.49 14.43 -11.53
C ALA A 131 -30.03 13.22 -12.32
N LEU A 132 -29.71 12.00 -11.90
CA LEU A 132 -30.20 10.76 -12.52
C LEU A 132 -31.70 10.59 -12.35
N ILE A 133 -32.29 10.96 -11.18
CA ILE A 133 -33.74 10.93 -10.96
C ILE A 133 -34.48 11.80 -11.99
N PHE A 134 -33.93 12.95 -12.36
CA PHE A 134 -34.50 13.81 -13.40
C PHE A 134 -34.23 13.30 -14.81
N ALA A 135 -33.01 12.84 -15.10
CA ALA A 135 -32.58 12.50 -16.47
C ALA A 135 -33.14 11.17 -16.97
N LEU A 136 -33.20 10.13 -16.13
CA LEU A 136 -33.61 8.79 -16.55
C LEU A 136 -35.03 8.71 -17.16
N PRO A 137 -36.08 9.33 -16.56
CA PRO A 137 -37.42 9.32 -17.15
C PRO A 137 -37.47 10.03 -18.51
N MET A 138 -36.68 11.10 -18.70
CA MET A 138 -36.60 11.80 -19.97
C MET A 138 -35.93 10.94 -21.06
N ALA A 139 -34.82 10.26 -20.69
CA ALA A 139 -34.13 9.36 -21.59
C ALA A 139 -35.02 8.19 -22.05
N GLN A 140 -35.79 7.60 -21.13
CA GLN A 140 -36.75 6.53 -21.45
C GLN A 140 -37.87 7.00 -22.35
N GLY A 141 -38.27 8.28 -22.27
CA GLY A 141 -39.27 8.92 -23.14
C GLY A 141 -38.73 9.31 -24.53
N ASN A 142 -37.51 8.91 -24.88
CA ASN A 142 -36.81 9.26 -26.12
C ASN A 142 -36.73 10.77 -26.39
N ARG A 143 -36.68 11.58 -25.33
CA ARG A 143 -36.49 13.03 -25.39
C ARG A 143 -35.01 13.39 -25.35
N PRO A 144 -34.55 14.33 -26.19
CA PRO A 144 -33.19 14.81 -26.10
C PRO A 144 -32.97 15.48 -24.75
N ILE A 145 -31.86 15.12 -24.06
CA ILE A 145 -31.45 15.72 -22.81
C ILE A 145 -30.15 16.49 -23.05
N THR A 146 -30.12 17.72 -22.58
CA THR A 146 -28.86 18.50 -22.50
C THR A 146 -28.49 18.68 -21.06
N ILE A 147 -27.29 18.23 -20.69
CA ILE A 147 -26.73 18.38 -19.36
C ILE A 147 -25.46 19.24 -19.48
N ALA A 148 -25.32 20.22 -18.59
CA ALA A 148 -24.10 21.01 -18.46
C ALA A 148 -23.54 20.76 -17.06
N ASP A 149 -22.33 20.23 -17.01
CA ASP A 149 -21.55 20.11 -15.78
C ASP A 149 -20.58 21.30 -15.71
N VAL A 150 -20.74 22.13 -14.68
CA VAL A 150 -19.92 23.33 -14.48
C VAL A 150 -18.97 23.10 -13.31
N GLY A 151 -17.67 23.07 -13.61
CA GLY A 151 -16.65 22.75 -12.60
C GLY A 151 -16.41 21.25 -12.48
N THR A 152 -16.44 20.55 -13.59
CA THR A 152 -16.32 19.09 -13.73
C THR A 152 -15.15 18.45 -12.96
N GLY A 153 -14.06 19.18 -12.70
CA GLY A 153 -12.91 18.67 -11.96
C GLY A 153 -12.15 17.59 -12.73
N SER A 154 -12.19 16.36 -12.21
CA SER A 154 -11.52 15.20 -12.82
C SER A 154 -12.34 14.47 -13.87
N GLY A 155 -13.54 14.91 -14.13
CA GLY A 155 -14.43 14.34 -15.16
C GLY A 155 -15.80 14.03 -14.64
#